data_895b81f48a23cf3a1dca5e0b903ed292
#
_entry.id   895b81f48a23cf3a1dca5e0b903ed292
#
_cell.length_a   1.000
_cell.length_b   1.000
_cell.length_c   1.000
_cell.angle_alpha   90.00
_cell.angle_beta   90.00
_cell.angle_gamma   90.00
#
_symmetry.space_group_name_H-M   'P 1'
#
loop_
_entity.id
_entity.type
_entity.pdbx_description
1 polymer ?
#
loop_
_entity_poly.entity_id
_entity_poly.type
_entity_poly.pdbx_seq_one_letter_code
_entity_poly.pdbx_strand_id
1 'polypeptide(L)'
;MIAIAVGVASLALRDPVAGRLEREAMRLAALLESARTEARSAGLVVRWRPVPADDRGTPAGFRFEGLPPQLKLPQRWLASEVRAEVIGRPVLLLGPEAMIPAQRVLLRLGAEQLLLGTDGLAPFAVVPETAP
;
A
#
# COMPACT_ATOMS: atom_id res chain seq x y z
N MET A 1 -0.34 41.01 -2.94
CA MET A 1 -1.23 40.51 -3.99
C MET A 1 -0.55 39.47 -4.87
N ILE A 2 0.62 39.81 -5.41
CA ILE A 2 1.37 38.93 -6.30
C ILE A 2 1.82 37.67 -5.59
N ALA A 3 2.16 37.74 -4.32
CA ALA A 3 2.59 36.58 -3.53
C ALA A 3 1.49 35.53 -3.40
N ILE A 4 0.24 35.95 -3.32
CA ILE A 4 -0.89 35.02 -3.22
C ILE A 4 -1.08 34.26 -4.53
N ALA A 5 -0.97 34.95 -5.66
CA ALA A 5 -1.08 34.31 -6.97
C ALA A 5 0.02 33.30 -7.21
N VAL A 6 1.25 33.59 -6.77
CA VAL A 6 2.37 32.66 -6.91
C VAL A 6 2.14 31.39 -6.05
N GLY A 7 1.62 31.58 -4.84
CA GLY A 7 1.31 30.45 -3.97
C GLY A 7 0.26 29.52 -4.57
N VAL A 8 -0.79 30.08 -5.16
CA VAL A 8 -1.83 29.29 -5.81
C VAL A 8 -1.27 28.56 -7.02
N ALA A 9 -0.45 29.23 -7.83
CA ALA A 9 0.18 28.60 -8.99
C ALA A 9 1.08 27.45 -8.57
N SER A 10 1.81 27.60 -7.48
CA SER A 10 2.69 26.53 -6.96
C SER A 10 1.90 25.31 -6.56
N LEU A 11 0.75 25.49 -5.91
CA LEU A 11 -0.13 24.37 -5.56
C LEU A 11 -0.74 23.70 -6.79
N ALA A 12 -1.09 24.49 -7.79
CA ALA A 12 -1.67 23.97 -9.02
C ALA A 12 -0.67 23.14 -9.83
N LEU A 13 0.63 23.36 -9.63
CA LEU A 13 1.67 22.58 -10.31
C LEU A 13 2.05 21.30 -9.61
N ARG A 14 1.44 21.01 -8.46
CA ARG A 14 1.68 19.75 -7.76
C ARG A 14 1.26 18.59 -8.65
N ASP A 15 2.13 17.56 -8.73
CA ASP A 15 1.91 16.40 -9.57
C ASP A 15 0.68 15.62 -9.10
N PRO A 16 -0.39 15.53 -9.92
CA PRO A 16 -1.58 14.75 -9.53
C PRO A 16 -1.31 13.25 -9.41
N VAL A 17 -0.31 12.72 -10.12
CA VAL A 17 0.05 11.31 -10.03
C VAL A 17 0.62 11.01 -8.65
N ALA A 18 1.47 11.88 -8.11
CA ALA A 18 2.01 11.71 -6.76
C ALA A 18 0.89 11.68 -5.73
N GLY A 19 -0.10 12.55 -5.85
CA GLY A 19 -1.25 12.57 -4.95
C GLY A 19 -2.10 11.31 -5.03
N ARG A 20 -2.29 10.79 -6.24
CA ARG A 20 -3.01 9.53 -6.44
C ARG A 20 -2.26 8.36 -5.79
N LEU A 21 -0.95 8.33 -5.94
CA LEU A 21 -0.14 7.28 -5.35
C LEU A 21 -0.15 7.34 -3.82
N GLU A 22 -0.12 8.54 -3.25
CA GLU A 22 -0.25 8.71 -1.80
C GLU A 22 -1.59 8.17 -1.30
N ARG A 23 -2.68 8.41 -2.01
CA ARG A 23 -4.00 7.89 -1.64
C ARG A 23 -4.03 6.37 -1.71
N GLU A 24 -3.41 5.78 -2.73
CA GLU A 24 -3.30 4.32 -2.83
C GLU A 24 -2.54 3.75 -1.63
N ALA A 25 -1.43 4.39 -1.27
CA ALA A 25 -0.62 3.94 -0.13
C ALA A 25 -1.39 4.04 1.19
N MET A 26 -2.10 5.13 1.41
CA MET A 26 -2.89 5.30 2.63
C MET A 26 -4.03 4.29 2.71
N ARG A 27 -4.67 4.04 1.58
CA ARG A 27 -5.72 3.03 1.50
C ARG A 27 -5.17 1.63 1.77
N LEU A 28 -4.06 1.28 1.14
CA LEU A 28 -3.44 -0.02 1.37
C LEU A 28 -3.00 -0.17 2.83
N ALA A 29 -2.42 0.85 3.42
CA ALA A 29 -2.03 0.81 4.83
C ALA A 29 -3.23 0.48 5.73
N ALA A 30 -4.38 1.12 5.48
CA ALA A 30 -5.59 0.85 6.24
C ALA A 30 -6.09 -0.59 6.04
N LEU A 31 -6.03 -1.10 4.82
CA LEU A 31 -6.43 -2.47 4.53
C LEU A 31 -5.49 -3.48 5.20
N LEU A 32 -4.19 -3.22 5.16
CA LEU A 32 -3.22 -4.08 5.82
C LEU A 32 -3.43 -4.12 7.34
N GLU A 33 -3.76 -2.99 7.96
CA GLU A 33 -4.03 -2.95 9.39
C GLU A 33 -5.34 -3.64 9.75
N SER A 34 -6.36 -3.56 8.90
CA SER A 34 -7.60 -4.32 9.09
C SER A 34 -7.31 -5.82 9.08
N ALA A 35 -6.54 -6.28 8.11
CA ALA A 35 -6.19 -7.69 8.00
C ALA A 35 -5.31 -8.14 9.17
N ARG A 36 -4.38 -7.28 9.59
CA ARG A 36 -3.49 -7.57 10.72
C ARG A 36 -4.30 -7.70 12.02
N THR A 37 -5.26 -6.82 12.23
CA THR A 37 -6.14 -6.88 13.40
C THR A 37 -6.94 -8.18 13.42
N GLU A 38 -7.50 -8.58 12.28
CA GLU A 38 -8.25 -9.83 12.17
C GLU A 38 -7.33 -11.03 12.42
N ALA A 39 -6.13 -11.01 11.87
CA ALA A 39 -5.16 -12.08 12.06
C ALA A 39 -4.85 -12.29 13.55
N ARG A 40 -4.65 -11.21 14.30
CA ARG A 40 -4.38 -11.29 15.74
C ARG A 40 -5.60 -11.77 16.52
N SER A 41 -6.78 -11.22 16.20
CA SER A 41 -8.01 -11.55 16.92
C SER A 41 -8.40 -12.99 16.77
N ALA A 42 -8.24 -13.54 15.57
CA ALA A 42 -8.69 -14.89 15.23
C ALA A 42 -7.55 -15.93 15.23
N GLY A 43 -6.32 -15.51 15.50
CA GLY A 43 -5.17 -16.41 15.50
C GLY A 43 -4.86 -16.98 14.13
N LEU A 44 -4.98 -16.17 13.08
CA LEU A 44 -4.84 -16.63 11.69
C LEU A 44 -3.51 -16.19 11.10
N VAL A 45 -2.93 -17.08 10.29
CA VAL A 45 -1.79 -16.70 9.45
C VAL A 45 -2.34 -16.00 8.23
N VAL A 46 -2.12 -14.70 8.13
CA VAL A 46 -2.62 -13.88 7.02
C VAL A 46 -1.44 -13.32 6.24
N ARG A 47 -1.52 -13.42 4.91
CA ARG A 47 -0.49 -12.91 4.00
C ARG A 47 -1.13 -12.01 2.99
N TRP A 48 -0.35 -11.07 2.50
CA TRP A 48 -0.75 -10.16 1.41
C TRP A 48 0.26 -10.26 0.29
N ARG A 49 -0.22 -10.33 -0.94
CA ARG A 49 0.65 -10.33 -2.10
C ARG A 49 0.07 -9.49 -3.24
N PRO A 50 0.94 -8.84 -4.00
CA PRO A 50 0.49 -8.17 -5.22
C PRO A 50 0.23 -9.21 -6.31
N VAL A 51 -0.69 -8.87 -7.21
CA VAL A 51 -1.03 -9.68 -8.37
C VAL A 51 -0.78 -8.83 -9.60
N PRO A 52 0.10 -9.24 -10.51
CA PRO A 52 0.36 -8.47 -11.72
C PRO A 52 -0.82 -8.53 -12.69
N ALA A 53 -0.89 -7.53 -13.58
CA ALA A 53 -1.84 -7.57 -14.67
C ALA A 53 -1.55 -8.79 -15.57
N ASP A 54 -2.61 -9.39 -16.11
CA ASP A 54 -2.44 -10.56 -16.98
C ASP A 54 -2.71 -10.20 -18.44
N ASP A 55 -2.47 -11.18 -19.34
CA ASP A 55 -2.64 -10.98 -20.77
C ASP A 55 -4.11 -10.97 -21.21
N ARG A 56 -5.02 -11.30 -20.30
CA ARG A 56 -6.45 -11.39 -20.59
C ARG A 56 -7.21 -10.11 -20.27
N GLY A 57 -6.46 -9.03 -19.97
CA GLY A 57 -7.07 -7.75 -19.66
C GLY A 57 -7.43 -7.56 -18.19
N THR A 58 -7.09 -8.50 -17.30
CA THR A 58 -7.28 -8.31 -15.87
C THR A 58 -6.22 -7.33 -15.36
N PRO A 59 -6.62 -6.21 -14.74
CA PRO A 59 -5.65 -5.26 -14.24
C PRO A 59 -4.89 -5.81 -13.03
N ALA A 60 -3.77 -5.20 -12.73
CA ALA A 60 -3.01 -5.51 -11.53
C ALA A 60 -3.87 -5.27 -10.28
N GLY A 61 -3.65 -6.06 -9.25
CA GLY A 61 -4.36 -5.96 -7.99
C GLY A 61 -3.55 -6.56 -6.87
N PHE A 62 -4.25 -7.06 -5.87
CA PHE A 62 -3.59 -7.73 -4.74
C PHE A 62 -4.56 -8.72 -4.10
N ARG A 63 -4.03 -9.57 -3.23
CA ARG A 63 -4.85 -10.56 -2.52
C ARG A 63 -4.41 -10.69 -1.07
N PHE A 64 -5.41 -10.92 -0.22
CA PHE A 64 -5.20 -11.34 1.16
C PHE A 64 -5.47 -12.84 1.24
N GLU A 65 -4.53 -13.57 1.81
CA GLU A 65 -4.64 -15.03 1.97
C GLU A 65 -4.73 -15.36 3.45
N GLY A 66 -5.68 -16.21 3.82
CA GLY A 66 -5.86 -16.67 5.19
C GLY A 66 -6.96 -15.96 5.97
N LEU A 67 -7.63 -14.98 5.39
CA LEU A 67 -8.75 -14.31 6.05
C LEU A 67 -10.00 -15.19 6.01
N PRO A 68 -10.92 -15.01 7.00
CA PRO A 68 -12.20 -15.72 6.97
C PRO A 68 -13.00 -15.37 5.71
N PRO A 69 -13.78 -16.32 5.16
CA PRO A 69 -14.52 -16.08 3.93
C PRO A 69 -15.54 -14.93 4.01
N GLN A 70 -16.05 -14.65 5.20
CA GLN A 70 -17.03 -13.59 5.40
C GLN A 70 -16.40 -12.20 5.44
N LEU A 71 -15.09 -12.10 5.66
CA LEU A 71 -14.39 -10.83 5.63
C LEU A 71 -13.84 -10.61 4.22
N LYS A 72 -14.48 -9.71 3.49
CA LYS A 72 -14.09 -9.42 2.10
C LYS A 72 -13.45 -8.05 2.03
N LEU A 73 -12.15 -8.04 1.79
CA LEU A 73 -11.40 -6.81 1.56
C LEU A 73 -11.23 -6.60 0.06
N PRO A 74 -11.07 -5.34 -0.37
CA PRO A 74 -10.81 -5.07 -1.78
C PRO A 74 -9.58 -5.80 -2.28
N GLN A 75 -9.57 -6.12 -3.58
CA GLN A 75 -8.47 -6.81 -4.24
C GLN A 75 -7.91 -6.00 -5.40
N ARG A 76 -8.37 -4.76 -5.60
CA ARG A 76 -7.96 -3.94 -6.72
C ARG A 76 -7.49 -2.58 -6.24
N TRP A 77 -6.55 -2.03 -6.99
CA TRP A 77 -6.11 -0.66 -6.81
C TRP A 77 -7.20 0.30 -7.28
N LEU A 78 -7.20 1.51 -6.77
CA LEU A 78 -8.12 2.53 -7.28
C LEU A 78 -7.78 2.88 -8.73
N ALA A 79 -6.50 2.94 -9.05
CA ALA A 79 -6.03 3.15 -10.41
C ALA A 79 -5.45 1.85 -10.94
N SER A 80 -5.89 1.42 -12.11
CA SER A 80 -5.51 0.12 -12.69
C SER A 80 -4.03 0.04 -13.05
N GLU A 81 -3.35 1.18 -13.16
CA GLU A 81 -1.94 1.23 -13.55
C GLU A 81 -0.97 1.07 -12.37
N VAL A 82 -1.48 1.01 -11.14
CA VAL A 82 -0.63 0.85 -9.96
C VAL A 82 0.05 -0.51 -9.99
N ARG A 83 1.33 -0.52 -9.63
CA ARG A 83 2.12 -1.74 -9.50
C ARG A 83 2.74 -1.78 -8.12
N ALA A 84 2.88 -2.98 -7.57
CA ALA A 84 3.44 -3.16 -6.24
C ALA A 84 4.45 -4.28 -6.24
N GLU A 85 5.46 -4.14 -5.37
CA GLU A 85 6.51 -5.14 -5.20
C GLU A 85 6.88 -5.22 -3.73
N VAL A 86 6.80 -6.41 -3.14
CA VAL A 86 7.27 -6.62 -1.77
C VAL A 86 8.78 -6.75 -1.78
N ILE A 87 9.45 -5.98 -0.92
CA ILE A 87 10.91 -5.92 -0.94
C ILE A 87 11.49 -7.12 -0.20
N GLY A 88 12.31 -7.89 -0.90
CA GLY A 88 13.08 -8.97 -0.29
C GLY A 88 12.32 -10.24 0.06
N ARG A 89 11.04 -10.31 -0.26
CA ARG A 89 10.21 -11.49 -0.02
C ARG A 89 9.01 -11.47 -0.96
N PRO A 90 8.36 -12.62 -1.18
CA PRO A 90 7.24 -12.67 -2.12
C PRO A 90 5.92 -12.12 -1.58
N VAL A 91 5.75 -12.10 -0.25
CA VAL A 91 4.48 -11.70 0.38
C VAL A 91 4.76 -10.94 1.67
N LEU A 92 3.78 -10.15 2.11
CA LEU A 92 3.79 -9.58 3.45
C LEU A 92 3.16 -10.58 4.42
N LEU A 93 3.75 -10.71 5.60
CA LEU A 93 3.19 -11.52 6.68
C LEU A 93 2.49 -10.59 7.68
N LEU A 94 1.21 -10.81 7.95
CA LEU A 94 0.39 -9.88 8.72
C LEU A 94 -0.01 -10.39 10.12
N GLY A 95 0.36 -11.58 10.44
CA GLY A 95 0.05 -12.13 11.76
C GLY A 95 0.18 -13.64 11.75
N PRO A 96 -0.23 -14.33 12.83
CA PRO A 96 -1.10 -13.87 13.94
C PRO A 96 -0.42 -13.14 15.09
N GLU A 97 0.91 -13.07 15.10
CA GLU A 97 1.63 -12.46 16.21
C GLU A 97 1.41 -10.94 16.26
N ALA A 98 1.47 -10.37 17.45
CA ALA A 98 1.39 -8.92 17.61
C ALA A 98 2.59 -8.22 16.97
N MET A 99 3.76 -8.83 17.06
CA MET A 99 4.96 -8.34 16.39
C MET A 99 5.21 -9.18 15.15
N ILE A 100 5.15 -8.55 13.97
CA ILE A 100 5.47 -9.18 12.70
C ILE A 100 6.87 -8.73 12.26
N PRO A 101 7.45 -9.37 11.24
CA PRO A 101 8.75 -8.89 10.73
C PRO A 101 8.65 -7.48 10.17
N ALA A 102 9.75 -6.74 10.23
CA ALA A 102 9.85 -5.48 9.50
C ALA A 102 9.73 -5.79 8.00
N GLN A 103 8.89 -5.06 7.29
CA GLN A 103 8.56 -5.36 5.90
C GLN A 103 8.27 -4.08 5.14
N ARG A 104 8.50 -4.11 3.84
CA ARG A 104 8.26 -2.96 2.97
C ARG A 104 7.66 -3.40 1.65
N VAL A 105 6.83 -2.54 1.09
CA VAL A 105 6.28 -2.72 -0.25
C VAL A 105 6.46 -1.43 -1.04
N LEU A 106 6.96 -1.57 -2.26
CA LEU A 106 7.15 -0.44 -3.17
C LEU A 106 5.94 -0.33 -4.06
N LEU A 107 5.35 0.85 -4.11
CA LEU A 107 4.23 1.16 -5.00
C LEU A 107 4.72 2.08 -6.12
N ARG A 108 4.27 1.81 -7.34
CA ARG A 108 4.62 2.61 -8.51
C ARG A 108 3.38 3.00 -9.28
N LEU A 109 3.38 4.23 -9.78
CA LEU A 109 2.34 4.72 -10.66
C LEU A 109 2.99 5.70 -11.63
N GLY A 110 3.07 5.33 -12.91
CA GLY A 110 3.81 6.11 -13.89
C GLY A 110 5.28 6.21 -13.49
N ALA A 111 5.79 7.43 -13.44
CA ALA A 111 7.18 7.69 -13.04
C ALA A 111 7.33 7.87 -11.53
N GLU A 112 6.22 7.90 -10.79
CA GLU A 112 6.25 8.08 -9.35
C GLU A 112 6.35 6.77 -8.62
N GLN A 113 7.03 6.76 -7.49
CA GLN A 113 7.09 5.60 -6.62
C GLN A 113 7.07 6.03 -5.16
N LEU A 114 6.68 5.11 -4.29
CA LEU A 114 6.47 5.38 -2.90
C LEU A 114 6.66 4.08 -2.11
N LEU A 115 7.34 4.17 -0.98
CA LEU A 115 7.62 3.02 -0.15
C LEU A 115 6.69 3.02 1.06
N LEU A 116 6.02 1.90 1.29
CA LEU A 116 5.16 1.67 2.44
C LEU A 116 5.80 0.60 3.31
N GLY A 117 5.86 0.80 4.60
CA GLY A 117 6.53 -0.19 5.45
C GLY A 117 6.12 -0.17 6.90
N THR A 118 6.56 -1.18 7.62
CA THR A 118 6.40 -1.30 9.07
C THR A 118 7.71 -1.80 9.67
N ASP A 119 7.97 -1.40 10.91
CA ASP A 119 9.07 -1.96 11.71
C ASP A 119 8.66 -3.27 12.40
N GLY A 120 7.39 -3.66 12.26
CA GLY A 120 6.84 -4.87 12.87
C GLY A 120 5.91 -4.61 14.03
N LEU A 121 6.03 -3.47 14.69
CA LEU A 121 5.15 -3.05 15.80
C LEU A 121 4.18 -1.96 15.36
N ALA A 122 4.70 -0.92 14.73
CA ALA A 122 3.90 0.20 14.26
C ALA A 122 3.04 -0.19 13.06
N PRO A 123 1.95 0.51 12.81
CA PRO A 123 1.17 0.30 11.59
C PRO A 123 2.00 0.57 10.33
N PHE A 124 1.59 -0.06 9.22
CA PHE A 124 2.18 0.28 7.93
C PHE A 124 1.98 1.75 7.64
N ALA A 125 3.01 2.39 7.18
CA ALA A 125 2.98 3.82 6.85
C ALA A 125 3.99 4.12 5.75
N VAL A 126 3.81 5.27 5.11
CA VAL A 126 4.75 5.74 4.10
C VAL A 126 6.11 5.96 4.74
N VAL A 127 7.13 5.38 4.12
CA VAL A 127 8.51 5.54 4.57
C VAL A 127 9.10 6.74 3.87
N PRO A 128 9.65 7.72 4.61
CA PRO A 128 10.26 8.88 3.97
C PRO A 128 11.46 8.48 3.10
N GLU A 129 11.61 9.17 1.97
CA GLU A 129 12.71 8.93 1.05
C GLU A 129 14.03 9.54 1.51
N THR A 130 14.03 10.18 2.64
CA THR A 130 15.19 10.93 3.10
C THR A 130 16.25 10.09 3.78
N ALA A 131 16.21 8.79 3.65
CA ALA A 131 17.24 7.96 4.21
C ALA A 131 18.58 8.30 3.57
N PRO A 132 19.58 8.64 4.32
CA PRO A 132 20.92 8.86 3.78
C PRO A 132 21.50 7.59 3.23
#